data_e29845276815899655962c43ed22d515
#
_entry.id   e29845276815899655962c43ed22d515
#
_cell.length_a   1.000
_cell.length_b   1.000
_cell.length_c   1.000
_cell.angle_alpha   90.00
_cell.angle_beta   90.00
_cell.angle_gamma   90.00
#
_symmetry.space_group_name_H-M   'P 1'
#
loop_
_entity.id
_entity.type
_entity.pdbx_description
1 polymer ?
#
loop_
_entity_poly.entity_id
_entity_poly.type
_entity_poly.pdbx_seq_one_letter_code
_entity_poly.pdbx_strand_id
1 'polypeptide(L)'
;NKLNWYAAYTRVNQELLIKKKLDELGIENFLPQEEQVRETPVGRKKIRVLLIHGLIFIRTDKATSFSLINDHSLNIVYLKDIEGRHSLVVPDKQMQDFMFLLDFSTGSVEVLNKGIKRGDRVRVIKGPLQGLEGELVRLKNHKRVIIRLDGVASIATSYIPSSFLERIE
;
A
#
# COMPACT_ATOMS: atom_id res chain seq x y z
N ASN A 1 -19.90 -7.57 12.74
CA ASN A 1 -18.48 -7.54 13.00
C ASN A 1 -17.77 -6.53 12.10
N LYS A 2 -17.05 -5.62 12.73
CA LYS A 2 -16.36 -4.57 12.01
C LYS A 2 -15.16 -5.13 11.24
N LEU A 3 -15.06 -4.77 9.96
CA LEU A 3 -13.91 -5.11 9.14
C LEU A 3 -12.83 -4.04 9.28
N ASN A 4 -11.59 -4.49 9.46
CA ASN A 4 -10.43 -3.61 9.56
C ASN A 4 -9.36 -4.04 8.57
N TRP A 5 -8.55 -3.09 8.13
CA TRP A 5 -7.34 -3.40 7.38
C TRP A 5 -6.19 -3.69 8.35
N TYR A 6 -5.67 -4.89 8.28
CA TYR A 6 -4.46 -5.30 9.00
C TYR A 6 -3.31 -5.42 8.03
N ALA A 7 -2.10 -5.18 8.50
CA ALA A 7 -0.89 -5.42 7.73
C ALA A 7 -0.17 -6.63 8.33
N ALA A 8 0.32 -7.51 7.48
CA ALA A 8 0.99 -8.71 7.94
C ALA A 8 2.28 -8.97 7.17
N TYR A 9 3.29 -9.44 7.88
CA TYR A 9 4.51 -9.93 7.26
C TYR A 9 4.32 -11.38 6.82
N THR A 10 4.86 -11.70 5.65
CA THR A 10 5.00 -13.07 5.16
C THR A 10 6.48 -13.37 4.98
N ARG A 11 6.82 -14.61 4.74
CA ARG A 11 8.17 -14.93 4.25
C ARG A 11 8.29 -14.44 2.80
N VAL A 12 9.47 -13.99 2.43
CA VAL A 12 9.78 -13.59 1.06
C VAL A 12 9.53 -14.79 0.12
N ASN A 13 8.94 -14.53 -1.02
CA ASN A 13 8.51 -15.52 -2.01
C ASN A 13 7.27 -16.35 -1.59
N GLN A 14 6.63 -16.02 -0.47
CA GLN A 14 5.38 -16.65 -0.05
C GLN A 14 4.17 -15.73 -0.25
N GLU A 15 4.37 -14.52 -0.71
CA GLU A 15 3.31 -13.50 -0.82
C GLU A 15 2.14 -13.97 -1.69
N LEU A 16 2.43 -14.50 -2.86
CA LEU A 16 1.39 -14.95 -3.79
C LEU A 16 0.67 -16.18 -3.26
N LEU A 17 1.36 -17.06 -2.56
CA LEU A 17 0.74 -18.24 -1.95
C LEU A 17 -0.24 -17.82 -0.85
N ILE A 18 0.14 -16.88 -0.01
CA ILE A 18 -0.73 -16.35 1.05
C ILE A 18 -1.95 -15.66 0.42
N LYS A 19 -1.73 -14.85 -0.61
CA LYS A 19 -2.83 -14.20 -1.34
C LYS A 19 -3.80 -15.24 -1.88
N LYS A 20 -3.31 -16.29 -2.51
CA LYS A 20 -4.15 -17.36 -3.05
C LYS A 20 -5.00 -18.00 -1.97
N LYS A 21 -4.42 -18.30 -0.83
CA LYS A 21 -5.16 -18.91 0.30
C LYS A 21 -6.23 -17.97 0.82
N LEU A 22 -5.94 -16.68 0.95
CA LEU A 22 -6.92 -15.69 1.37
C LEU A 22 -8.06 -15.55 0.37
N ASP A 23 -7.74 -15.53 -0.92
CA ASP A 23 -8.75 -15.47 -1.97
C ASP A 23 -9.67 -16.70 -1.93
N GLU A 24 -9.11 -17.88 -1.71
CA GLU A 24 -9.89 -19.13 -1.59
C GLU A 24 -10.82 -19.11 -0.37
N LEU A 25 -10.43 -18.41 0.70
CA LEU A 25 -11.26 -18.24 1.89
C LEU A 25 -12.26 -17.09 1.76
N GLY A 26 -12.25 -16.37 0.63
CA GLY A 26 -13.14 -15.24 0.42
C GLY A 26 -12.76 -14.03 1.25
N ILE A 27 -11.51 -13.89 1.66
CA ILE A 27 -11.05 -12.78 2.50
C ILE A 27 -10.38 -11.73 1.64
N GLU A 28 -10.88 -10.50 1.75
CA GLU A 28 -10.33 -9.36 1.02
C GLU A 28 -8.89 -9.10 1.44
N ASN A 29 -8.01 -8.92 0.45
CA ASN A 29 -6.59 -8.70 0.71
C ASN A 29 -5.97 -7.85 -0.39
N PHE A 30 -4.80 -7.30 -0.12
CA PHE A 30 -4.09 -6.46 -1.07
C PHE A 30 -2.58 -6.69 -0.98
N LEU A 31 -1.97 -7.04 -2.11
CA LEU A 31 -0.51 -7.07 -2.26
C LEU A 31 -0.07 -5.80 -2.99
N PRO A 32 0.82 -4.98 -2.38
CA PRO A 32 1.37 -3.81 -3.08
C PRO A 32 2.16 -4.23 -4.30
N GLN A 33 1.62 -3.96 -5.48
CA GLN A 33 2.24 -4.28 -6.76
C GLN A 33 2.18 -3.07 -7.68
N GLU A 34 3.11 -2.99 -8.62
CA GLU A 34 3.02 -2.01 -9.69
C GLU A 34 3.13 -2.71 -11.04
N GLU A 35 2.53 -2.10 -12.05
CA GLU A 35 2.62 -2.59 -13.40
C GLU A 35 3.92 -2.10 -14.05
N GLN A 36 4.67 -3.00 -14.65
CA GLN A 36 5.89 -2.67 -15.37
C GLN A 36 5.79 -3.23 -16.78
N VAL A 37 6.39 -2.49 -17.74
CA VAL A 37 6.50 -2.95 -19.12
C VAL A 37 7.89 -3.55 -19.30
N ARG A 38 7.96 -4.79 -19.76
CA ARG A 38 9.22 -5.47 -20.06
C ARG A 38 9.31 -5.83 -21.52
N GLU A 39 10.52 -5.68 -22.06
CA GLU A 39 10.83 -6.15 -23.40
C GLU A 39 11.03 -7.67 -23.36
N THR A 40 10.39 -8.35 -24.33
CA THR A 40 10.54 -9.80 -24.50
C THR A 40 10.88 -10.09 -25.96
N PRO A 41 11.36 -11.31 -26.28
CA PRO A 41 11.63 -11.69 -27.68
C PRO A 41 10.42 -11.58 -28.60
N VAL A 42 9.20 -11.61 -28.04
CA VAL A 42 7.96 -11.52 -28.81
C VAL A 42 7.28 -10.16 -28.68
N GLY A 43 7.97 -9.14 -28.14
CA GLY A 43 7.46 -7.79 -28.00
C GLY A 43 7.39 -7.32 -26.54
N ARG A 44 6.65 -6.24 -26.30
CA ARG A 44 6.49 -5.69 -24.96
C ARG A 44 5.40 -6.43 -24.21
N LYS A 45 5.65 -6.70 -22.94
CA LYS A 45 4.69 -7.36 -22.07
C LYS A 45 4.50 -6.55 -20.79
N LYS A 46 3.25 -6.36 -20.39
CA LYS A 46 2.91 -5.77 -19.08
C LYS A 46 2.94 -6.88 -18.04
N ILE A 47 3.67 -6.64 -16.95
CA ILE A 47 3.72 -7.56 -15.82
C ILE A 47 3.48 -6.79 -14.54
N ARG A 48 2.97 -7.48 -13.53
CA ARG A 48 2.84 -6.92 -12.19
C ARG A 48 3.96 -7.46 -11.33
N VAL A 49 4.66 -6.55 -10.64
CA VAL A 49 5.76 -6.91 -9.73
C VAL A 49 5.45 -6.42 -8.34
N LEU A 50 5.90 -7.18 -7.33
CA LEU A 50 5.74 -6.77 -5.94
C LEU A 50 6.56 -5.51 -5.71
N LEU A 51 5.91 -4.48 -5.16
CA LEU A 51 6.57 -3.24 -4.79
C LEU A 51 7.23 -3.36 -3.42
N ILE A 52 6.59 -4.09 -2.51
CA ILE A 52 7.08 -4.34 -1.16
C ILE A 52 7.05 -5.85 -0.92
N HIS A 53 8.23 -6.44 -0.73
CA HIS A 53 8.34 -7.88 -0.48
C HIS A 53 8.00 -8.21 0.97
N GLY A 54 7.33 -9.33 1.18
CA GLY A 54 7.03 -9.83 2.50
C GLY A 54 5.92 -9.09 3.24
N LEU A 55 5.10 -8.31 2.54
CA LEU A 55 4.00 -7.55 3.15
C LEU A 55 2.69 -7.80 2.41
N ILE A 56 1.64 -8.10 3.17
CA ILE A 56 0.28 -8.22 2.62
C ILE A 56 -0.70 -7.50 3.55
N PHE A 57 -1.71 -6.88 2.96
CA PHE A 57 -2.80 -6.24 3.71
C PHE A 57 -4.03 -7.15 3.66
N ILE A 58 -4.70 -7.28 4.79
CA ILE A 58 -5.84 -8.19 4.94
C ILE A 58 -6.99 -7.41 5.57
N ARG A 59 -8.15 -7.42 4.91
CA ARG A 59 -9.35 -6.76 5.45
C ARG A 59 -10.30 -7.82 5.99
N THR A 60 -10.46 -7.83 7.30
CA THR A 60 -11.27 -8.83 7.98
C THR A 60 -11.65 -8.32 9.37
N ASP A 61 -12.51 -9.06 10.06
CA ASP A 61 -12.80 -8.78 11.47
C ASP A 61 -11.72 -9.35 12.38
N LYS A 62 -11.74 -8.92 13.64
CA LYS A 62 -10.71 -9.31 14.61
C LYS A 62 -10.69 -10.82 14.85
N ALA A 63 -11.85 -11.43 15.00
CA ALA A 63 -11.93 -12.89 15.28
C ALA A 63 -11.34 -13.68 14.10
N THR A 64 -11.69 -13.32 12.88
CA THR A 64 -11.17 -13.99 11.68
C THR A 64 -9.66 -13.76 11.54
N SER A 65 -9.15 -12.59 11.91
CA SER A 65 -7.71 -12.33 11.85
C SER A 65 -6.91 -13.32 12.69
N PHE A 66 -7.42 -13.71 13.85
CA PHE A 66 -6.81 -14.74 14.68
C PHE A 66 -6.99 -16.13 14.09
N SER A 67 -8.17 -16.43 13.55
CA SER A 67 -8.45 -17.77 13.01
C SER A 67 -7.61 -18.07 11.78
N LEU A 68 -7.21 -17.07 11.01
CA LEU A 68 -6.30 -17.28 9.87
C LEU A 68 -4.99 -17.93 10.29
N ILE A 69 -4.48 -17.57 11.45
CA ILE A 69 -3.25 -18.16 12.00
C ILE A 69 -3.57 -19.46 12.74
N ASN A 70 -4.56 -19.43 13.63
CA ASN A 70 -4.82 -20.53 14.54
C ASN A 70 -5.53 -21.72 13.88
N ASP A 71 -6.48 -21.44 12.99
CA ASP A 71 -7.30 -22.49 12.36
C ASP A 71 -6.85 -22.84 10.96
N HIS A 72 -6.36 -21.85 10.21
CA HIS A 72 -5.96 -22.04 8.81
C HIS A 72 -4.45 -22.12 8.62
N SER A 73 -3.70 -21.98 9.71
CA SER A 73 -2.23 -22.13 9.72
C SER A 73 -1.50 -21.26 8.70
N LEU A 74 -2.03 -20.07 8.42
CA LEU A 74 -1.32 -19.13 7.55
C LEU A 74 -0.04 -18.66 8.22
N ASN A 75 1.05 -18.70 7.48
CA ASN A 75 2.36 -18.29 7.98
C ASN A 75 2.55 -16.78 7.81
N ILE A 76 1.83 -16.02 8.62
CA ILE A 76 1.86 -14.58 8.63
C ILE A 76 2.04 -14.07 10.06
N VAL A 77 2.59 -12.86 10.18
CA VAL A 77 2.74 -12.18 11.47
C VAL A 77 2.18 -10.77 11.31
N TYR A 78 1.10 -10.47 12.05
CA TYR A 78 0.51 -9.13 11.98
C TYR A 78 1.45 -8.09 12.58
N LEU A 79 1.54 -6.94 11.92
CA LEU A 79 2.21 -5.77 12.49
C LEU A 79 1.45 -5.33 13.74
N LYS A 80 2.19 -4.88 14.73
CA LYS A 80 1.62 -4.42 16.00
C LYS A 80 1.53 -2.89 16.03
N ASP A 81 0.62 -2.39 16.84
CA ASP A 81 0.54 -0.96 17.12
C ASP A 81 1.81 -0.49 17.85
N ILE A 82 1.91 0.82 18.05
CA ILE A 82 3.10 1.42 18.66
C ILE A 82 3.38 0.88 20.07
N GLU A 83 2.34 0.45 20.79
CA GLU A 83 2.47 -0.14 22.12
C GLU A 83 2.82 -1.63 22.08
N GLY A 84 2.73 -2.25 20.90
CA GLY A 84 3.01 -3.67 20.71
C GLY A 84 1.97 -4.61 21.32
N ARG A 85 0.81 -4.10 21.70
CA ARG A 85 -0.24 -4.88 22.38
C ARG A 85 -1.27 -5.47 21.45
N HIS A 86 -1.62 -4.73 20.40
CA HIS A 86 -2.67 -5.11 19.47
C HIS A 86 -2.17 -5.06 18.05
N SER A 87 -2.82 -5.79 17.16
CA SER A 87 -2.54 -5.69 15.75
C SER A 87 -2.84 -4.27 15.28
N LEU A 88 -1.92 -3.71 14.50
CA LEU A 88 -2.07 -2.38 13.93
C LEU A 88 -3.23 -2.39 12.92
N VAL A 89 -4.13 -1.42 13.02
CA VAL A 89 -5.22 -1.22 12.08
C VAL A 89 -4.88 -0.01 11.21
N VAL A 90 -4.86 -0.20 9.90
CA VAL A 90 -4.65 0.88 8.95
C VAL A 90 -6.00 1.58 8.70
N PRO A 91 -6.09 2.90 8.89
CA PRO A 91 -7.33 3.62 8.61
C PRO A 91 -7.80 3.40 7.17
N ASP A 92 -9.10 3.24 6.98
CA ASP A 92 -9.68 2.96 5.66
C ASP A 92 -9.30 4.01 4.63
N LYS A 93 -9.32 5.29 4.99
CA LYS A 93 -8.98 6.38 4.06
C LYS A 93 -7.53 6.27 3.59
N GLN A 94 -6.61 5.94 4.49
CA GLN A 94 -5.20 5.75 4.12
C GLN A 94 -5.05 4.57 3.17
N MET A 95 -5.73 3.46 3.43
CA MET A 95 -5.70 2.30 2.52
C MET A 95 -6.29 2.64 1.16
N GLN A 96 -7.40 3.38 1.13
CA GLN A 96 -7.99 3.82 -0.13
C GLN A 96 -7.00 4.63 -0.97
N ASP A 97 -6.35 5.61 -0.37
CA ASP A 97 -5.36 6.44 -1.08
C ASP A 97 -4.14 5.61 -1.52
N PHE A 98 -3.70 4.70 -0.67
CA PHE A 98 -2.58 3.80 -0.97
C PHE A 98 -2.88 2.91 -2.19
N MET A 99 -4.02 2.25 -2.17
CA MET A 99 -4.46 1.39 -3.27
C MET A 99 -4.71 2.20 -4.55
N PHE A 100 -5.33 3.38 -4.40
CA PHE A 100 -5.61 4.26 -5.53
C PHE A 100 -4.32 4.67 -6.24
N LEU A 101 -3.30 5.06 -5.49
CA LEU A 101 -2.01 5.43 -6.07
C LEU A 101 -1.43 4.28 -6.88
N LEU A 102 -1.44 3.07 -6.33
CA LEU A 102 -0.86 1.90 -7.00
C LEU A 102 -1.66 1.49 -8.24
N ASP A 103 -2.98 1.68 -8.22
CA ASP A 103 -3.83 1.30 -9.36
C ASP A 103 -3.79 2.32 -10.50
N PHE A 104 -3.64 3.61 -10.20
CA PHE A 104 -3.82 4.67 -11.19
C PHE A 104 -2.55 5.48 -11.49
N SER A 105 -1.43 5.17 -10.87
CA SER A 105 -0.18 5.84 -11.18
C SER A 105 0.28 5.50 -12.59
N THR A 106 0.65 6.53 -13.36
CA THR A 106 1.23 6.37 -14.70
C THR A 106 2.75 6.42 -14.68
N GLY A 107 3.33 6.86 -13.56
CA GLY A 107 4.76 6.91 -13.36
C GLY A 107 5.19 5.91 -12.29
N SER A 108 6.49 5.83 -12.07
CA SER A 108 7.04 4.94 -11.03
C SER A 108 6.62 5.42 -9.65
N VAL A 109 6.23 4.47 -8.81
CA VAL A 109 5.98 4.70 -7.39
C VAL A 109 7.24 4.30 -6.63
N GLU A 110 7.68 5.15 -5.72
CA GLU A 110 8.88 4.91 -4.94
C GLU A 110 8.50 4.54 -3.50
N VAL A 111 9.08 3.45 -2.98
CA VAL A 111 8.94 3.09 -1.57
C VAL A 111 9.96 3.92 -0.78
N LEU A 112 9.50 4.60 0.26
CA LEU A 112 10.33 5.52 1.03
C LEU A 112 10.83 4.86 2.31
N ASN A 113 12.04 5.25 2.69
CA ASN A 113 12.61 4.87 3.98
C ASN A 113 11.89 5.61 5.12
N LYS A 114 12.01 5.07 6.32
CA LYS A 114 11.49 5.73 7.53
C LYS A 114 12.22 7.05 7.76
N GLY A 115 11.55 7.98 8.42
CA GLY A 115 12.17 9.24 8.81
C GLY A 115 11.89 10.42 7.88
N ILE A 116 11.06 10.23 6.85
CA ILE A 116 10.62 11.35 6.03
C ILE A 116 9.73 12.27 6.87
N LYS A 117 10.06 13.55 6.92
CA LYS A 117 9.28 14.53 7.66
C LYS A 117 7.88 14.67 7.07
N ARG A 118 6.92 14.93 7.94
CA ARG A 118 5.55 15.18 7.50
C ARG A 118 5.49 16.45 6.67
N GLY A 119 4.78 16.39 5.55
CA GLY A 119 4.52 17.52 4.68
C GLY A 119 3.10 18.04 4.85
N ASP A 120 2.80 19.13 4.15
CA ASP A 120 1.46 19.69 4.14
C ASP A 120 0.49 18.73 3.46
N ARG A 121 -0.74 18.66 3.97
CA ARG A 121 -1.78 17.86 3.34
C ARG A 121 -2.22 18.53 2.04
N VAL A 122 -2.29 17.73 0.99
CA VAL A 122 -2.71 18.20 -0.34
C VAL A 122 -3.65 17.19 -0.97
N ARG A 123 -4.43 17.68 -1.94
CA ARG A 123 -5.26 16.85 -2.83
C ARG A 123 -4.83 17.08 -4.26
N VAL A 124 -4.74 16.00 -5.03
CA VAL A 124 -4.51 16.09 -6.47
C VAL A 124 -5.83 16.45 -7.14
N ILE A 125 -5.82 17.54 -7.93
CA ILE A 125 -7.04 18.07 -8.57
C ILE A 125 -7.07 17.88 -10.08
N LYS A 126 -6.02 17.38 -10.68
CA LYS A 126 -5.92 17.15 -12.13
C LYS A 126 -5.11 15.88 -12.41
N GLY A 127 -5.38 15.28 -13.56
CA GLY A 127 -4.62 14.15 -14.07
C GLY A 127 -5.11 12.82 -13.56
N PRO A 128 -4.35 11.73 -13.85
CA PRO A 128 -4.78 10.37 -13.52
C PRO A 128 -4.96 10.11 -12.03
N LEU A 129 -4.27 10.88 -11.18
CA LEU A 129 -4.37 10.72 -9.72
C LEU A 129 -5.35 11.71 -9.09
N GLN A 130 -6.22 12.34 -9.87
CA GLN A 130 -7.21 13.28 -9.34
C GLN A 130 -8.01 12.63 -8.21
N GLY A 131 -8.10 13.33 -7.07
CA GLY A 131 -8.76 12.85 -5.86
C GLY A 131 -7.83 12.26 -4.82
N LEU A 132 -6.59 11.92 -5.19
CA LEU A 132 -5.61 11.40 -4.23
C LEU A 132 -5.29 12.46 -3.18
N GLU A 133 -5.27 12.06 -1.92
CA GLU A 133 -4.90 12.93 -0.80
C GLU A 133 -3.69 12.37 -0.09
N GLY A 134 -2.73 13.22 0.18
CA GLY A 134 -1.51 12.82 0.85
C GLY A 134 -0.72 14.01 1.33
N GLU A 135 0.58 13.79 1.55
CA GLU A 135 1.49 14.82 2.03
C GLU A 135 2.38 15.30 0.90
N LEU A 136 2.51 16.61 0.75
CA LEU A 136 3.41 17.18 -0.23
C LEU A 136 4.83 17.22 0.34
N VAL A 137 5.75 16.59 -0.36
CA VAL A 137 7.18 16.63 0.02
C VAL A 137 8.04 16.88 -1.21
N ARG A 138 9.22 17.39 -0.98
CA ARG A 138 10.21 17.56 -2.03
C ARG A 138 11.28 16.49 -1.88
N LEU A 139 11.40 15.62 -2.88
CA LEU A 139 12.41 14.57 -2.93
C LEU A 139 13.20 14.70 -4.22
N LYS A 140 14.54 14.72 -4.12
CA LYS A 140 15.41 14.84 -5.29
C LYS A 140 15.03 16.06 -6.17
N ASN A 141 14.73 17.19 -5.51
CA ASN A 141 14.34 18.46 -6.15
C ASN A 141 12.99 18.43 -6.88
N HIS A 142 12.18 17.42 -6.67
CA HIS A 142 10.84 17.34 -7.26
C HIS A 142 9.77 17.29 -6.20
N LYS A 143 8.65 17.94 -6.46
CA LYS A 143 7.45 17.85 -5.62
C LYS A 143 6.74 16.53 -5.90
N ARG A 144 6.43 15.81 -4.85
CA ARG A 144 5.75 14.53 -4.91
C ARG A 144 4.71 14.44 -3.81
N VAL A 145 3.73 13.59 -4.00
CA VAL A 145 2.73 13.31 -2.98
C VAL A 145 3.07 11.98 -2.33
N ILE A 146 3.13 11.98 -1.01
CA ILE A 146 3.40 10.78 -0.21
C ILE A 146 2.11 10.27 0.39
N ILE A 147 1.90 8.97 0.27
CA ILE A 147 0.89 8.25 1.04
C ILE A 147 1.63 7.53 2.16
N ARG A 148 1.36 7.94 3.37
CA ARG A 148 2.01 7.39 4.57
C ARG A 148 1.04 6.49 5.31
N LEU A 149 1.39 5.21 5.44
CA LEU A 149 0.70 4.29 6.33
C LEU A 149 1.53 4.19 7.60
N ASP A 150 1.10 4.88 8.64
CA ASP A 150 1.87 4.98 9.88
C ASP A 150 2.21 3.60 10.45
N GLY A 151 3.50 3.38 10.70
CA GLY A 151 4.00 2.12 11.26
C GLY A 151 4.12 0.98 10.25
N VAL A 152 3.80 1.20 8.97
CA VAL A 152 3.81 0.15 7.96
C VAL A 152 4.74 0.48 6.81
N ALA A 153 4.37 1.47 6.00
CA ALA A 153 5.12 1.82 4.79
C ALA A 153 4.70 3.19 4.28
N SER A 154 5.56 3.81 3.49
CA SER A 154 5.24 5.05 2.78
C SER A 154 5.64 4.93 1.33
N ILE A 155 4.80 5.43 0.44
CA ILE A 155 5.07 5.43 -1.00
C ILE A 155 4.90 6.85 -1.54
N ALA A 156 5.67 7.17 -2.58
CA ALA A 156 5.63 8.47 -3.20
C ALA A 156 5.28 8.34 -4.68
N THR A 157 4.54 9.33 -5.17
CA THR A 157 4.29 9.49 -6.60
C THR A 157 5.58 9.89 -7.32
N SER A 158 5.56 9.88 -8.64
CA SER A 158 6.52 10.63 -9.44
C SER A 158 6.25 12.13 -9.29
N TYR A 159 7.01 12.97 -9.98
CA TYR A 159 6.80 14.41 -9.95
C TYR A 159 5.35 14.79 -10.31
N ILE A 160 4.77 15.71 -9.54
CA ILE A 160 3.44 16.27 -9.79
C ILE A 160 3.57 17.80 -9.85
N PRO A 161 3.11 18.44 -10.94
CA PRO A 161 3.14 19.91 -11.03
C PRO A 161 2.31 20.57 -9.93
N SER A 162 2.78 21.71 -9.43
CA SER A 162 2.08 22.45 -8.38
C SER A 162 0.64 22.82 -8.78
N SER A 163 0.41 23.07 -10.08
CA SER A 163 -0.92 23.41 -10.60
C SER A 163 -1.93 22.26 -10.46
N PHE A 164 -1.44 21.04 -10.19
CA PHE A 164 -2.28 19.85 -10.00
C PHE A 164 -2.66 19.64 -8.53
N LEU A 165 -2.19 20.50 -7.64
CA LEU A 165 -2.34 20.29 -6.20
C LEU A 165 -3.09 21.46 -5.56
N GLU A 166 -3.93 21.12 -4.57
CA GLU A 166 -4.50 22.10 -3.65
C GLU A 166 -4.19 21.69 -2.22
N ARG A 167 -3.92 22.69 -1.38
CA ARG A 167 -3.69 22.45 0.03
C ARG A 167 -5.02 22.12 0.72
N ILE A 168 -5.01 21.10 1.55
CA ILE A 168 -6.12 20.73 2.42
C ILE A 168 -5.56 20.64 3.84
N GLU A 169 -6.43 20.61 4.82
CA GLU A 169 -5.98 20.54 6.21
C GLU A 169 -5.46 19.18 6.62
#